data_b2d739d024ac643c521412ab21535ff9
#
_entry.id   b2d739d024ac643c521412ab21535ff9
#
_cell.length_a   1.000
_cell.length_b   1.000
_cell.length_c   1.000
_cell.angle_alpha   90.00
_cell.angle_beta   90.00
_cell.angle_gamma   90.00
#
_symmetry.space_group_name_H-M   'P 1'
#
loop_
_entity.id
_entity.type
_entity.pdbx_description
1 polymer ?
#
loop_
_entity_poly.entity_id
_entity_poly.type
_entity_poly.pdbx_seq_one_letter_code
_entity_poly.pdbx_strand_id
1 'polypeptide(L)'
;MSDRAVLTRGLLQRTALTLFTDRGYDATTVNDIAAAAGVSHMTFFRHFPTKEAVLMDDPYDPVLAEAVLAQPADLPALERVRRGLLAAWAALPEPAGEETRLRISLVAGHPGLQAAAWTNNQRTEKVVVDALTGAGCDRLEARVATGACLGALLAALFEWGSDCSDESLGSRIRRALAVLAPSGSADSRSATGRPSTGSEL
;
A
#
# COMPACT_ATOMS: atom_id res chain seq x y z
N MET A 1 22.33 4.65 -1.81
CA MET A 1 22.49 4.28 -3.26
C MET A 1 23.13 5.46 -3.97
N SER A 2 23.98 5.24 -5.00
CA SER A 2 24.51 6.36 -5.79
C SER A 2 23.43 6.97 -6.68
N ASP A 3 23.51 8.28 -6.97
CA ASP A 3 22.55 8.99 -7.83
C ASP A 3 22.36 8.31 -9.19
N ARG A 4 23.45 7.75 -9.75
CA ARG A 4 23.40 6.99 -11.01
C ARG A 4 22.56 5.71 -10.88
N ALA A 5 22.58 5.04 -9.74
CA ALA A 5 21.77 3.83 -9.53
C ALA A 5 20.27 4.17 -9.44
N VAL A 6 19.93 5.29 -8.79
CA VAL A 6 18.55 5.81 -8.72
C VAL A 6 18.03 6.17 -10.11
N LEU A 7 18.82 6.89 -10.89
CA LEU A 7 18.45 7.28 -12.27
C LEU A 7 18.24 6.06 -13.17
N THR A 8 19.16 5.07 -13.10
CA THR A 8 19.05 3.83 -13.90
C THR A 8 17.81 3.03 -13.49
N ARG A 9 17.50 2.95 -12.20
CA ARG A 9 16.32 2.27 -11.68
C ARG A 9 15.04 2.91 -12.22
N GLY A 10 14.89 4.23 -12.10
CA GLY A 10 13.75 4.96 -12.63
C GLY A 10 13.61 4.86 -14.17
N LEU A 11 14.73 4.84 -14.90
CA LEU A 11 14.71 4.62 -16.34
C LEU A 11 14.14 3.24 -16.69
N LEU A 12 14.61 2.18 -16.01
CA LEU A 12 14.12 0.81 -16.22
C LEU A 12 12.62 0.68 -15.90
N GLN A 13 12.14 1.32 -14.85
CA GLN A 13 10.72 1.31 -14.47
C GLN A 13 9.84 1.96 -15.55
N ARG A 14 10.18 3.17 -15.99
CA ARG A 14 9.43 3.85 -17.05
C ARG A 14 9.47 3.09 -18.38
N THR A 15 10.66 2.58 -18.78
CA THR A 15 10.80 1.79 -20.01
C THR A 15 9.97 0.51 -19.94
N ALA A 16 10.00 -0.19 -18.82
CA ALA A 16 9.19 -1.40 -18.63
C ALA A 16 7.69 -1.10 -18.71
N LEU A 17 7.22 -0.05 -18.03
CA LEU A 17 5.82 0.34 -18.05
C LEU A 17 5.34 0.68 -19.46
N THR A 18 6.12 1.44 -20.23
CA THR A 18 5.82 1.74 -21.63
C THR A 18 5.69 0.46 -22.46
N LEU A 19 6.69 -0.44 -22.37
CA LEU A 19 6.64 -1.69 -23.14
C LEU A 19 5.50 -2.60 -22.75
N PHE A 20 5.16 -2.70 -21.45
CA PHE A 20 4.03 -3.47 -20.98
C PHE A 20 2.69 -2.91 -21.44
N THR A 21 2.58 -1.58 -21.52
CA THR A 21 1.38 -0.91 -22.02
C THR A 21 1.23 -1.12 -23.54
N ASP A 22 2.32 -1.00 -24.31
CA ASP A 22 2.29 -1.05 -25.77
C ASP A 22 2.15 -2.48 -26.32
N ARG A 23 2.82 -3.45 -25.69
CA ARG A 23 2.97 -4.82 -26.20
C ARG A 23 2.31 -5.89 -25.33
N GLY A 24 1.86 -5.52 -24.15
CA GLY A 24 1.41 -6.43 -23.11
C GLY A 24 2.53 -6.97 -22.23
N TYR A 25 2.16 -7.31 -21.00
CA TYR A 25 3.10 -7.80 -20.00
C TYR A 25 3.76 -9.13 -20.43
N ASP A 26 2.98 -10.10 -20.87
CA ASP A 26 3.47 -11.45 -21.22
C ASP A 26 4.42 -11.43 -22.43
N ALA A 27 4.13 -10.60 -23.42
CA ALA A 27 4.91 -10.49 -24.65
C ALA A 27 6.23 -9.73 -24.47
N THR A 28 6.42 -9.02 -23.36
CA THR A 28 7.62 -8.22 -23.09
C THR A 28 8.61 -9.00 -22.23
N THR A 29 9.85 -9.12 -22.69
CA THR A 29 10.92 -9.81 -21.96
C THR A 29 11.83 -8.82 -21.22
N VAL A 30 12.62 -9.33 -20.25
CA VAL A 30 13.67 -8.54 -19.59
C VAL A 30 14.72 -8.03 -20.61
N ASN A 31 15.00 -8.82 -21.65
CA ASN A 31 15.92 -8.39 -22.70
C ASN A 31 15.39 -7.20 -23.49
N ASP A 32 14.09 -7.16 -23.79
CA ASP A 32 13.45 -6.03 -24.46
C ASP A 32 13.55 -4.76 -23.61
N ILE A 33 13.26 -4.89 -22.31
CA ILE A 33 13.36 -3.76 -21.36
C ILE A 33 14.80 -3.24 -21.28
N ALA A 34 15.77 -4.14 -21.09
CA ALA A 34 17.18 -3.77 -20.97
C ALA A 34 17.69 -3.09 -22.25
N ALA A 35 17.37 -3.67 -23.42
CA ALA A 35 17.75 -3.12 -24.73
C ALA A 35 17.14 -1.73 -24.95
N ALA A 36 15.84 -1.56 -24.69
CA ALA A 36 15.16 -0.28 -24.83
C ALA A 36 15.67 0.80 -23.85
N ALA A 37 16.08 0.38 -22.63
CA ALA A 37 16.70 1.28 -21.66
C ALA A 37 18.20 1.54 -21.92
N GLY A 38 18.80 0.93 -22.95
CA GLY A 38 20.23 1.09 -23.25
C GLY A 38 21.18 0.49 -22.20
N VAL A 39 20.74 -0.55 -21.49
CA VAL A 39 21.54 -1.21 -20.46
C VAL A 39 21.71 -2.70 -20.75
N SER A 40 22.66 -3.35 -20.08
CA SER A 40 22.81 -4.80 -20.20
C SER A 40 21.74 -5.56 -19.39
N HIS A 41 21.42 -6.78 -19.80
CA HIS A 41 20.59 -7.74 -19.07
C HIS A 41 21.05 -7.89 -17.60
N MET A 42 22.37 -7.99 -17.36
CA MET A 42 22.94 -8.05 -16.01
C MET A 42 22.68 -6.75 -15.21
N THR A 43 22.63 -5.61 -15.88
CA THR A 43 22.29 -4.35 -15.23
C THR A 43 20.83 -4.34 -14.76
N PHE A 44 19.91 -4.89 -15.56
CA PHE A 44 18.53 -5.06 -15.11
C PHE A 44 18.45 -5.88 -13.82
N PHE A 45 19.03 -7.09 -13.81
CA PHE A 45 18.96 -7.97 -12.65
C PHE A 45 19.69 -7.47 -11.41
N ARG A 46 20.65 -6.57 -11.57
CA ARG A 46 21.26 -5.87 -10.43
C ARG A 46 20.28 -4.91 -9.74
N HIS A 47 19.29 -4.39 -10.47
CA HIS A 47 18.27 -3.48 -9.94
C HIS A 47 16.98 -4.20 -9.55
N PHE A 48 16.57 -5.19 -10.32
CA PHE A 48 15.30 -5.90 -10.14
C PHE A 48 15.53 -7.41 -10.30
N PRO A 49 15.24 -8.21 -9.24
CA PRO A 49 15.52 -9.64 -9.27
C PRO A 49 14.63 -10.42 -10.24
N THR A 50 13.47 -9.88 -10.60
CA THR A 50 12.52 -10.48 -11.55
C THR A 50 11.89 -9.42 -12.44
N LYS A 51 11.17 -9.84 -13.50
CA LYS A 51 10.43 -8.93 -14.38
C LYS A 51 9.32 -8.18 -13.62
N GLU A 52 8.62 -8.90 -12.74
CA GLU A 52 7.55 -8.33 -11.90
C GLU A 52 8.08 -7.27 -10.94
N ALA A 53 9.27 -7.47 -10.41
CA ALA A 53 9.87 -6.57 -9.43
C ALA A 53 10.01 -5.13 -9.94
N VAL A 54 10.09 -4.93 -11.26
CA VAL A 54 10.16 -3.58 -11.84
C VAL A 54 8.88 -2.75 -11.60
N LEU A 55 7.74 -3.43 -11.42
CA LEU A 55 6.44 -2.82 -11.12
C LEU A 55 6.13 -2.77 -9.62
N MET A 56 6.70 -3.73 -8.84
CA MET A 56 6.40 -3.92 -7.41
C MET A 56 7.38 -3.17 -6.50
N ASP A 57 8.39 -2.53 -7.07
CA ASP A 57 9.40 -1.87 -6.28
C ASP A 57 8.83 -0.64 -5.59
N ASP A 58 8.67 -0.78 -4.30
CA ASP A 58 8.17 0.26 -3.42
C ASP A 58 9.19 0.50 -2.30
N PRO A 59 9.84 1.67 -2.25
CA PRO A 59 10.83 2.00 -1.23
C PRO A 59 10.19 2.31 0.14
N TYR A 60 8.87 2.16 0.29
CA TYR A 60 8.13 2.65 1.45
C TYR A 60 8.11 1.69 2.65
N ASP A 61 8.52 0.41 2.51
CA ASP A 61 8.46 -0.57 3.61
C ASP A 61 9.08 -0.08 4.94
N PRO A 62 10.30 0.50 4.96
CA PRO A 62 10.86 1.03 6.20
C PRO A 62 10.07 2.22 6.76
N VAL A 63 9.58 3.09 5.87
CA VAL A 63 8.78 4.26 6.24
C VAL A 63 7.46 3.84 6.88
N LEU A 64 6.84 2.77 6.37
CA LEU A 64 5.61 2.22 6.95
C LEU A 64 5.85 1.69 8.37
N ALA A 65 6.92 0.92 8.59
CA ALA A 65 7.26 0.41 9.90
C ALA A 65 7.55 1.54 10.92
N GLU A 66 8.31 2.55 10.52
CA GLU A 66 8.58 3.73 11.34
C GLU A 66 7.30 4.49 11.68
N ALA A 67 6.43 4.72 10.71
CA ALA A 67 5.15 5.40 10.91
C ALA A 67 4.21 4.63 11.86
N VAL A 68 4.23 3.30 11.83
CA VAL A 68 3.48 2.44 12.75
C VAL A 68 4.07 2.53 14.16
N LEU A 69 5.40 2.48 14.31
CA LEU A 69 6.06 2.60 15.61
C LEU A 69 5.92 3.98 16.24
N ALA A 70 5.78 5.03 15.43
CA ALA A 70 5.54 6.39 15.89
C ALA A 70 4.13 6.60 16.50
N GLN A 71 3.20 5.66 16.30
CA GLN A 71 1.88 5.73 16.93
C GLN A 71 1.96 5.37 18.42
N PRO A 72 1.05 5.90 19.28
CA PRO A 72 1.01 5.56 20.69
C PRO A 72 1.05 4.06 20.95
N ALA A 73 1.91 3.62 21.89
CA ALA A 73 2.17 2.21 22.14
C ALA A 73 1.01 1.51 22.88
N ASP A 74 0.15 2.27 23.53
CA ASP A 74 -1.05 1.82 24.25
C ASP A 74 -2.26 1.54 23.34
N LEU A 75 -2.16 1.90 22.07
CA LEU A 75 -3.20 1.59 21.10
C LEU A 75 -3.26 0.08 20.81
N PRO A 76 -4.46 -0.48 20.60
CA PRO A 76 -4.61 -1.82 20.04
C PRO A 76 -3.81 -1.94 18.72
N ALA A 77 -3.21 -3.12 18.50
CA ALA A 77 -2.32 -3.34 17.34
C ALA A 77 -2.96 -2.93 16.01
N LEU A 78 -4.24 -3.27 15.80
CA LEU A 78 -4.97 -2.90 14.57
C LEU A 78 -5.05 -1.38 14.37
N GLU A 79 -5.39 -0.64 15.43
CA GLU A 79 -5.50 0.82 15.35
C GLU A 79 -4.13 1.48 15.17
N ARG A 80 -3.10 0.92 15.80
CA ARG A 80 -1.73 1.38 15.67
C ARG A 80 -1.23 1.23 14.23
N VAL A 81 -1.44 0.06 13.59
CA VAL A 81 -1.09 -0.16 12.19
C VAL A 81 -1.92 0.73 11.27
N ARG A 82 -3.22 0.78 11.47
CA ARG A 82 -4.14 1.59 10.67
C ARG A 82 -3.74 3.08 10.65
N ARG A 83 -3.46 3.66 11.83
CA ARG A 83 -3.02 5.06 11.93
C ARG A 83 -1.64 5.26 11.33
N GLY A 84 -0.73 4.32 11.54
CA GLY A 84 0.61 4.37 10.95
C GLY A 84 0.57 4.41 9.42
N LEU A 85 -0.24 3.54 8.79
CA LEU A 85 -0.41 3.55 7.34
C LEU A 85 -1.05 4.85 6.82
N LEU A 86 -2.06 5.37 7.52
CA LEU A 86 -2.66 6.67 7.17
C LEU A 86 -1.67 7.82 7.30
N ALA A 87 -0.84 7.83 8.35
CA ALA A 87 0.19 8.84 8.57
C ALA A 87 1.29 8.77 7.50
N ALA A 88 1.76 7.55 7.18
CA ALA A 88 2.74 7.34 6.11
C ALA A 88 2.20 7.82 4.77
N TRP A 89 0.95 7.48 4.44
CA TRP A 89 0.31 7.95 3.22
C TRP A 89 0.18 9.47 3.16
N ALA A 90 -0.24 10.11 4.26
CA ALA A 90 -0.40 11.56 4.33
C ALA A 90 0.93 12.34 4.21
N ALA A 91 2.05 11.70 4.53
CA ALA A 91 3.39 12.27 4.39
C ALA A 91 3.93 12.20 2.95
N LEU A 92 3.31 11.39 2.10
CA LEU A 92 3.69 11.24 0.69
C LEU A 92 2.90 12.23 -0.17
N PRO A 93 3.52 12.77 -1.24
CA PRO A 93 2.74 13.49 -2.24
C PRO A 93 1.70 12.53 -2.83
N GLU A 94 0.45 13.03 -2.99
CA GLU A 94 -0.56 12.25 -3.71
C GLU A 94 0.04 11.80 -5.05
N PRO A 95 -0.04 10.52 -5.41
CA PRO A 95 0.48 10.05 -6.68
C PRO A 95 -0.25 10.78 -7.81
N ALA A 96 0.31 11.88 -8.25
CA ALA A 96 -0.20 12.66 -9.36
C ALA A 96 0.44 12.12 -10.63
N GLY A 97 -0.26 11.31 -11.37
CA GLY A 97 0.21 10.95 -12.69
C GLY A 97 -0.47 9.72 -13.27
N GLU A 98 -0.71 9.82 -14.53
CA GLU A 98 -1.17 8.75 -15.40
C GLU A 98 -0.26 7.51 -15.29
N GLU A 99 1.05 7.70 -15.09
CA GLU A 99 2.04 6.63 -14.92
C GLU A 99 1.73 5.72 -13.71
N THR A 100 1.39 6.31 -12.54
CA THR A 100 1.02 5.51 -11.36
C THR A 100 -0.29 4.76 -11.59
N ARG A 101 -1.27 5.41 -12.20
CA ARG A 101 -2.54 4.75 -12.54
C ARG A 101 -2.33 3.61 -13.52
N LEU A 102 -1.56 3.82 -14.59
CA LEU A 102 -1.23 2.78 -15.56
C LEU A 102 -0.52 1.60 -14.91
N ARG A 103 0.44 1.85 -14.04
CA ARG A 103 1.15 0.79 -13.30
C ARG A 103 0.21 -0.04 -12.44
N ILE A 104 -0.64 0.61 -11.64
CA ILE A 104 -1.59 -0.08 -10.76
C ILE A 104 -2.66 -0.81 -11.58
N SER A 105 -3.16 -0.21 -12.66
CA SER A 105 -4.13 -0.82 -13.56
C SER A 105 -3.57 -2.09 -14.22
N LEU A 106 -2.31 -2.05 -14.65
CA LEU A 106 -1.63 -3.21 -15.21
C LEU A 106 -1.52 -4.36 -14.19
N VAL A 107 -1.15 -4.02 -12.94
CA VAL A 107 -1.08 -5.01 -11.85
C VAL A 107 -2.45 -5.57 -11.51
N ALA A 108 -3.45 -4.72 -11.40
CA ALA A 108 -4.84 -5.11 -11.09
C ALA A 108 -5.47 -5.98 -12.19
N GLY A 109 -5.09 -5.76 -13.46
CA GLY A 109 -5.63 -6.49 -14.61
C GLY A 109 -4.94 -7.83 -14.93
N HIS A 110 -3.81 -8.16 -14.28
CA HIS A 110 -3.02 -9.35 -14.64
C HIS A 110 -2.84 -10.31 -13.45
N PRO A 111 -3.39 -11.55 -13.49
CA PRO A 111 -3.35 -12.48 -12.36
C PRO A 111 -1.93 -12.76 -11.81
N GLY A 112 -0.94 -12.93 -12.70
CA GLY A 112 0.46 -13.15 -12.29
C GLY A 112 1.06 -11.95 -11.57
N LEU A 113 0.70 -10.72 -11.96
CA LEU A 113 1.14 -9.51 -11.28
C LEU A 113 0.42 -9.30 -9.95
N GLN A 114 -0.86 -9.66 -9.86
CA GLN A 114 -1.57 -9.70 -8.57
C GLN A 114 -0.88 -10.65 -7.60
N ALA A 115 -0.51 -11.86 -8.04
CA ALA A 115 0.22 -12.82 -7.20
C ALA A 115 1.59 -12.26 -6.75
N ALA A 116 2.30 -11.55 -7.63
CA ALA A 116 3.55 -10.87 -7.28
C ALA A 116 3.32 -9.74 -6.26
N ALA A 117 2.23 -8.96 -6.40
CA ALA A 117 1.86 -7.92 -5.45
C ALA A 117 1.55 -8.51 -4.06
N TRP A 118 0.83 -9.63 -3.98
CA TRP A 118 0.61 -10.36 -2.72
C TRP A 118 1.92 -10.84 -2.09
N THR A 119 2.85 -11.36 -2.90
CA THR A 119 4.17 -11.77 -2.41
C THR A 119 4.98 -10.59 -1.89
N ASN A 120 4.92 -9.45 -2.56
CA ASN A 120 5.56 -8.21 -2.08
C ASN A 120 4.94 -7.73 -0.77
N ASN A 121 3.60 -7.76 -0.68
CA ASN A 121 2.86 -7.41 0.53
C ASN A 121 3.28 -8.23 1.76
N GLN A 122 3.59 -9.52 1.59
CA GLN A 122 4.11 -10.36 2.67
C GLN A 122 5.49 -9.92 3.19
N ARG A 123 6.32 -9.29 2.34
CA ARG A 123 7.60 -8.72 2.78
C ARG A 123 7.38 -7.49 3.66
N THR A 124 6.49 -6.59 3.24
CA THR A 124 6.07 -5.44 4.02
C THR A 124 5.44 -5.87 5.35
N GLU A 125 4.54 -6.87 5.32
CA GLU A 125 3.94 -7.46 6.53
C GLU A 125 5.02 -7.91 7.50
N LYS A 126 6.01 -8.66 7.03
CA LYS A 126 7.10 -9.14 7.88
C LYS A 126 7.84 -8.00 8.57
N VAL A 127 8.19 -6.94 7.85
CA VAL A 127 8.93 -5.79 8.41
C VAL A 127 8.11 -5.11 9.51
N VAL A 128 6.82 -4.86 9.29
CA VAL A 128 5.93 -4.22 10.28
C VAL A 128 5.68 -5.13 11.48
N VAL A 129 5.45 -6.43 11.26
CA VAL A 129 5.25 -7.43 12.33
C VAL A 129 6.49 -7.56 13.21
N ASP A 130 7.68 -7.65 12.61
CA ASP A 130 8.93 -7.74 13.36
C ASP A 130 9.17 -6.47 14.20
N ALA A 131 8.85 -5.30 13.66
CA ALA A 131 8.94 -4.03 14.38
C ALA A 131 7.97 -3.95 15.58
N LEU A 132 6.70 -4.32 15.38
CA LEU A 132 5.68 -4.34 16.45
C LEU A 132 6.03 -5.36 17.54
N THR A 133 6.47 -6.55 17.15
CA THR A 133 6.87 -7.61 18.09
C THR A 133 8.11 -7.19 18.89
N GLY A 134 9.08 -6.54 18.24
CA GLY A 134 10.24 -5.95 18.92
C GLY A 134 9.86 -4.83 19.91
N ALA A 135 8.73 -4.18 19.71
CA ALA A 135 8.15 -3.19 20.62
C ALA A 135 7.22 -3.79 21.68
N GLY A 136 7.16 -5.12 21.83
CA GLY A 136 6.41 -5.83 22.87
C GLY A 136 4.97 -6.20 22.52
N CYS A 137 4.54 -6.01 21.26
CA CYS A 137 3.22 -6.49 20.81
C CYS A 137 3.22 -8.03 20.68
N ASP A 138 2.08 -8.66 21.00
CA ASP A 138 1.90 -10.09 20.70
C ASP A 138 2.05 -10.36 19.20
N ARG A 139 2.78 -11.43 18.85
CA ARG A 139 3.09 -11.73 17.45
C ARG A 139 1.87 -12.04 16.61
N LEU A 140 0.87 -12.74 17.17
CA LEU A 140 -0.36 -13.04 16.45
C LEU A 140 -1.17 -11.78 16.22
N GLU A 141 -1.32 -10.94 17.25
CA GLU A 141 -2.00 -9.65 17.13
C GLU A 141 -1.33 -8.74 16.10
N ALA A 142 0.00 -8.60 16.16
CA ALA A 142 0.77 -7.84 15.19
C ALA A 142 0.54 -8.33 13.76
N ARG A 143 0.55 -9.66 13.56
CA ARG A 143 0.35 -10.27 12.25
C ARG A 143 -1.07 -10.09 11.72
N VAL A 144 -2.08 -10.32 12.54
CA VAL A 144 -3.49 -10.13 12.17
C VAL A 144 -3.75 -8.66 11.83
N ALA A 145 -3.30 -7.75 12.68
CA ALA A 145 -3.46 -6.31 12.48
C ALA A 145 -2.79 -5.82 11.18
N THR A 146 -1.55 -6.25 10.96
CA THR A 146 -0.79 -5.84 9.77
C THR A 146 -1.40 -6.44 8.50
N GLY A 147 -1.70 -7.74 8.51
CA GLY A 147 -2.31 -8.41 7.37
C GLY A 147 -3.67 -7.83 6.98
N ALA A 148 -4.52 -7.52 7.96
CA ALA A 148 -5.81 -6.87 7.70
C ALA A 148 -5.65 -5.48 7.06
N CYS A 149 -4.76 -4.63 7.59
CA CYS A 149 -4.53 -3.29 7.07
C CYS A 149 -3.87 -3.29 5.69
N LEU A 150 -2.87 -4.13 5.48
CA LEU A 150 -2.22 -4.26 4.17
C LEU A 150 -3.15 -4.91 3.14
N GLY A 151 -4.01 -5.85 3.54
CA GLY A 151 -5.05 -6.41 2.70
C GLY A 151 -6.06 -5.35 2.25
N ALA A 152 -6.51 -4.49 3.17
CA ALA A 152 -7.40 -3.37 2.84
C ALA A 152 -6.72 -2.36 1.89
N LEU A 153 -5.43 -2.07 2.09
CA LEU A 153 -4.64 -1.23 1.19
C LEU A 153 -4.56 -1.82 -0.21
N LEU A 154 -4.26 -3.12 -0.33
CA LEU A 154 -4.14 -3.80 -1.61
C LEU A 154 -5.48 -3.86 -2.35
N ALA A 155 -6.58 -4.09 -1.63
CA ALA A 155 -7.93 -4.01 -2.19
C ALA A 155 -8.23 -2.61 -2.74
N ALA A 156 -7.88 -1.55 -2.00
CA ALA A 156 -8.04 -0.18 -2.46
C ALA A 156 -7.25 0.13 -3.74
N LEU A 157 -6.00 -0.38 -3.83
CA LEU A 157 -5.15 -0.22 -5.01
C LEU A 157 -5.75 -0.93 -6.24
N PHE A 158 -6.18 -2.19 -6.09
CA PHE A 158 -6.74 -2.95 -7.21
C PHE A 158 -8.05 -2.38 -7.71
N GLU A 159 -8.95 -2.01 -6.80
CA GLU A 159 -10.20 -1.34 -7.16
C GLU A 159 -9.93 0.00 -7.88
N TRP A 160 -8.98 0.80 -7.37
CA TRP A 160 -8.62 2.07 -8.01
C TRP A 160 -7.98 1.88 -9.39
N GLY A 161 -7.15 0.84 -9.56
CA GLY A 161 -6.54 0.52 -10.85
C GLY A 161 -7.52 0.00 -11.89
N SER A 162 -8.63 -0.62 -11.46
CA SER A 162 -9.66 -1.20 -12.33
C SER A 162 -10.81 -0.24 -12.63
N ASP A 163 -10.93 0.84 -11.86
CA ASP A 163 -12.03 1.79 -11.93
C ASP A 163 -11.63 3.04 -12.74
N CYS A 164 -12.54 3.55 -13.55
CA CYS A 164 -12.40 4.79 -14.32
C CYS A 164 -12.90 6.03 -13.55
N SER A 165 -13.11 5.92 -12.22
CA SER A 165 -13.61 7.06 -11.42
C SER A 165 -12.52 8.12 -11.21
N ASP A 166 -12.97 9.37 -10.98
CA ASP A 166 -12.11 10.50 -10.63
C ASP A 166 -11.69 10.49 -9.14
N GLU A 167 -12.08 9.46 -8.36
CA GLU A 167 -11.70 9.36 -6.95
C GLU A 167 -10.19 9.23 -6.82
N SER A 168 -9.58 10.05 -5.95
CA SER A 168 -8.13 9.96 -5.69
C SER A 168 -7.78 8.67 -4.97
N LEU A 169 -6.57 8.15 -5.22
CA LEU A 169 -6.08 6.94 -4.55
C LEU A 169 -6.07 7.12 -3.02
N GLY A 170 -5.65 8.30 -2.54
CA GLY A 170 -5.64 8.59 -1.11
C GLY A 170 -7.03 8.57 -0.48
N SER A 171 -8.07 9.03 -1.19
CA SER A 171 -9.47 8.92 -0.72
C SER A 171 -9.88 7.46 -0.58
N ARG A 172 -9.55 6.63 -1.57
CA ARG A 172 -9.87 5.20 -1.58
C ARG A 172 -9.15 4.43 -0.48
N ILE A 173 -7.86 4.73 -0.26
CA ILE A 173 -7.09 4.15 0.85
C ILE A 173 -7.70 4.53 2.20
N ARG A 174 -8.04 5.80 2.42
CA ARG A 174 -8.69 6.23 3.67
C ARG A 174 -10.00 5.50 3.90
N ARG A 175 -10.82 5.35 2.86
CA ARG A 175 -12.11 4.63 2.92
C ARG A 175 -11.91 3.15 3.23
N ALA A 176 -10.95 2.48 2.60
CA ALA A 176 -10.66 1.07 2.86
C ALA A 176 -10.17 0.84 4.30
N LEU A 177 -9.26 1.68 4.79
CA LEU A 177 -8.78 1.59 6.17
C LEU A 177 -9.84 2.01 7.19
N ALA A 178 -10.82 2.83 6.84
CA ALA A 178 -11.94 3.18 7.71
C ALA A 178 -12.86 1.98 8.01
N VAL A 179 -12.94 0.99 7.11
CA VAL A 179 -13.68 -0.26 7.35
C VAL A 179 -13.14 -1.03 8.55
N LEU A 180 -11.84 -0.87 8.83
CA LEU A 180 -11.16 -1.52 9.95
C LEU A 180 -11.14 -0.66 11.22
N ALA A 181 -11.78 0.52 11.20
CA ALA A 181 -11.86 1.34 12.39
C ALA A 181 -12.75 0.68 13.47
N PRO A 182 -12.39 0.76 14.75
CA PRO A 182 -13.21 0.21 15.81
C PRO A 182 -14.61 0.84 15.78
N SER A 183 -15.65 0.00 15.78
CA SER A 183 -17.04 0.43 15.87
C SER A 183 -17.31 0.98 17.28
N GLY A 184 -17.13 2.29 17.50
CA GLY A 184 -17.33 2.84 18.84
C GLY A 184 -16.97 4.29 19.02
N SER A 185 -17.58 5.21 18.23
CA SER A 185 -17.65 6.62 18.62
C SER A 185 -18.89 7.36 18.10
N ALA A 186 -19.93 6.65 17.76
CA ALA A 186 -21.18 7.24 17.32
C ALA A 186 -22.36 6.63 18.09
N ASP A 187 -22.43 6.75 19.42
CA ASP A 187 -23.71 6.80 20.15
C ASP A 187 -23.49 6.96 21.67
N SER A 188 -23.11 8.16 22.08
CA SER A 188 -23.25 8.55 23.48
C SER A 188 -23.88 9.96 23.64
N ARG A 189 -24.68 10.39 22.67
CA ARG A 189 -25.45 11.66 22.79
C ARG A 189 -26.91 11.50 22.43
N SER A 190 -27.60 10.51 23.01
CA SER A 190 -29.08 10.48 22.92
C SER A 190 -29.69 9.64 24.02
N ALA A 191 -29.33 9.88 25.28
CA ALA A 191 -30.06 9.29 26.41
C ALA A 191 -29.99 10.20 27.64
N THR A 192 -30.44 11.47 27.50
CA THR A 192 -30.78 12.26 28.70
C THR A 192 -31.87 13.26 28.30
N GLY A 193 -33.09 12.96 28.60
CA GLY A 193 -34.17 13.90 28.37
C GLY A 193 -35.56 13.29 28.54
N ARG A 194 -35.84 12.65 29.67
CA ARG A 194 -37.23 12.42 30.07
C ARG A 194 -37.59 13.47 31.11
N PRO A 195 -38.44 14.42 30.83
CA PRO A 195 -39.03 15.26 31.88
C PRO A 195 -40.09 14.45 32.60
N SER A 196 -39.93 14.30 33.90
CA SER A 196 -40.99 13.89 34.82
C SER A 196 -42.00 15.02 34.92
N THR A 197 -43.15 14.87 34.34
CA THR A 197 -44.32 15.64 34.72
C THR A 197 -45.02 15.00 35.89
N GLY A 198 -44.83 15.59 37.06
CA GLY A 198 -45.68 15.36 38.18
C GLY A 198 -47.12 15.78 37.90
N SER A 199 -48.05 14.96 38.28
CA SER A 199 -49.44 15.30 38.41
C SER A 199 -49.76 15.48 39.88
N GLU A 200 -50.03 16.71 40.26
CA GLU A 200 -50.90 17.01 41.44
C GLU A 200 -52.29 17.38 40.95
N LEU A 201 -53.21 16.74 41.53
CA LEU A 201 -54.61 16.95 41.91
C LEU A 201 -55.55 15.88 41.38
#